data_51f4492697135c5084d02a3c2e9b6fd8
#
_entry.id   51f4492697135c5084d02a3c2e9b6fd8
#
_cell.length_a   1.000
_cell.length_b   1.000
_cell.length_c   1.000
_cell.angle_alpha   90.00
_cell.angle_beta   90.00
_cell.angle_gamma   90.00
#
_symmetry.space_group_name_H-M   'P 1'
#
loop_
_entity.id
_entity.type
_entity.pdbx_description
1 polymer ?
#
loop_
_entity_poly.entity_id
_entity_poly.type
_entity_poly.pdbx_seq_one_letter_code
_entity_poly.pdbx_strand_id
1 'polypeptide(L)'
;AGWRLEIPGYPRLTEFAAWRKAANLQDWGKYNHRFCEKDEEGAYGGYYTEADVREVLEYARLRHVTVIPEIEMPGHSGEVLAAYPQLSCTGEPYTSGEVCIGNEETFKFFEDVLDEVIRLFPSRYIHIGGDEASRRHWKACPKCQKRMKEEGLKDESELQSYMIARIEKYLNDKGREIIGWDEILDGGLAPNATVMSWRGTEGGIAAARMGHYAIMTPESHCYLDHYQDDPETQPLAFGACIPIGQTYSYDPAPDSLGSDICKYILGVQGNVWAEYLPTYEHAEYMIYPRIIALAEVGWTPMENKHPESFKRRINNEIRYIRTKGYNPFTLSEQVQTSQTVDYAKKKIMLSLTSEKHPIDIRYTTDGSEPTVSSKLYKKPFAVKDSILLTARLFDGEKPIGKSLHLRTDYHKGIGKKITYAPGGRYYQHKEVYKGGGDAGLLDGLRGGKSYMDGRWQGFCPNDLDAIIDLGEVTAIHRVMANFMQIRTPQVFLPAKVEVWASVDGKNFTLLGSDICSEEEAGKDVIFRDFGWIGTPTEARYVRFHAIQGKKQFLFTDEIVIQ
;
A
#
# COMPACT_ATOMS: atom_id res chain seq x y z
N ALA A 1 5.04 0.23 16.55
CA ALA A 1 5.21 0.32 17.35
C ALA A 1 5.59 -0.36 18.66
N GLY A 2 6.80 -0.16 19.11
CA GLY A 2 7.36 -0.59 20.38
C GLY A 2 8.83 -0.95 20.25
N TRP A 3 9.60 -0.60 21.25
CA TRP A 3 11.03 -0.89 21.28
C TRP A 3 11.32 -2.40 21.38
N ARG A 4 12.35 -2.92 20.71
CA ARG A 4 12.58 -4.37 20.61
C ARG A 4 13.99 -4.84 20.94
N LEU A 5 14.88 -3.97 21.39
CA LEU A 5 16.27 -4.33 21.68
C LEU A 5 16.67 -3.87 23.08
N GLU A 6 17.35 -4.74 23.85
CA GLU A 6 17.93 -4.36 25.13
C GLU A 6 19.13 -3.40 24.91
N ILE A 7 19.06 -2.22 25.54
CA ILE A 7 20.13 -1.21 25.48
C ILE A 7 20.61 -0.89 26.91
N PRO A 8 21.85 -1.22 27.27
CA PRO A 8 22.43 -0.85 28.55
C PRO A 8 22.37 0.65 28.79
N GLY A 9 21.95 1.07 29.98
CA GLY A 9 21.79 2.49 30.32
C GLY A 9 20.43 3.11 30.00
N TYR A 10 19.57 2.42 29.23
CA TYR A 10 18.23 2.88 28.88
C TYR A 10 17.12 1.88 29.24
N PRO A 11 16.96 1.50 30.53
CA PRO A 11 16.05 0.41 30.93
C PRO A 11 14.59 0.65 30.60
N ARG A 12 14.13 1.91 30.53
CA ARG A 12 12.75 2.24 30.18
C ARG A 12 12.36 1.82 28.76
N LEU A 13 13.33 1.58 27.87
CA LEU A 13 13.07 1.05 26.53
C LEU A 13 12.47 -0.36 26.59
N THR A 14 12.93 -1.21 27.51
CA THR A 14 12.49 -2.60 27.64
C THR A 14 11.50 -2.84 28.77
N GLU A 15 11.49 -2.01 29.81
CA GLU A 15 10.55 -2.13 30.93
C GLU A 15 9.19 -1.49 30.64
N PHE A 16 9.15 -0.50 29.76
CA PHE A 16 7.95 0.28 29.43
C PHE A 16 7.67 0.35 27.92
N ALA A 17 8.60 0.91 27.11
CA ALA A 17 8.37 1.18 25.70
C ALA A 17 8.21 -0.06 24.80
N ALA A 18 8.52 -1.25 25.33
CA ALA A 18 8.31 -2.54 24.66
C ALA A 18 6.90 -3.14 24.88
N TRP A 19 6.05 -2.52 25.72
CA TRP A 19 4.81 -3.11 26.22
C TRP A 19 3.59 -2.24 25.98
N ARG A 20 2.45 -2.88 25.64
CA ARG A 20 1.15 -2.22 25.42
C ARG A 20 0.01 -3.19 25.73
N LYS A 21 -1.24 -2.68 25.85
CA LYS A 21 -2.41 -3.52 26.19
C LYS A 21 -3.15 -4.10 24.99
N ALA A 22 -2.50 -4.31 23.86
CA ALA A 22 -3.13 -4.89 22.69
C ALA A 22 -2.12 -5.51 21.73
N ALA A 23 -2.51 -6.59 21.06
CA ALA A 23 -1.68 -7.30 20.10
C ALA A 23 -1.63 -6.65 18.72
N ASN A 24 -2.69 -5.92 18.31
CA ASN A 24 -2.77 -5.25 17.01
C ASN A 24 -3.04 -3.75 17.15
N LEU A 25 -2.82 -3.01 16.05
CA LEU A 25 -2.93 -1.55 16.03
C LEU A 25 -4.37 -1.06 16.29
N GLN A 26 -5.38 -1.73 15.73
CA GLN A 26 -6.79 -1.34 15.88
C GLN A 26 -7.24 -1.42 17.34
N ASP A 27 -6.90 -2.52 18.01
CA ASP A 27 -7.23 -2.69 19.42
C ASP A 27 -6.42 -1.77 20.32
N TRP A 28 -5.16 -1.49 19.95
CA TRP A 28 -4.34 -0.53 20.70
C TRP A 28 -4.91 0.89 20.64
N GLY A 29 -5.60 1.24 19.56
CA GLY A 29 -6.36 2.50 19.47
C GLY A 29 -7.39 2.70 20.59
N LYS A 30 -7.99 1.61 21.11
CA LYS A 30 -8.93 1.65 22.26
C LYS A 30 -8.24 2.10 23.56
N TYR A 31 -6.93 2.00 23.63
CA TYR A 31 -6.07 2.46 24.75
C TYR A 31 -5.33 3.75 24.41
N ASN A 32 -5.82 4.54 23.45
CA ASN A 32 -5.20 5.79 23.00
C ASN A 32 -3.72 5.65 22.62
N HIS A 33 -3.32 4.49 22.08
CA HIS A 33 -1.94 4.14 21.72
C HIS A 33 -0.93 4.34 22.88
N ARG A 34 -1.34 4.02 24.12
CA ARG A 34 -0.48 4.13 25.30
C ARG A 34 0.35 2.87 25.53
N PHE A 35 1.60 3.08 25.91
CA PHE A 35 2.48 2.02 26.46
C PHE A 35 2.15 1.76 27.93
N CYS A 36 2.60 0.63 28.46
CA CYS A 36 2.38 0.23 29.84
C CYS A 36 3.66 -0.43 30.43
N GLU A 37 3.69 -0.58 31.75
CA GLU A 37 4.80 -1.32 32.39
C GLU A 37 4.71 -2.82 32.05
N LYS A 38 5.87 -3.49 31.96
CA LYS A 38 5.95 -4.91 31.58
C LYS A 38 5.14 -5.84 32.49
N ASP A 39 5.02 -5.49 33.75
CA ASP A 39 4.36 -6.29 34.79
C ASP A 39 2.90 -5.86 35.00
N GLU A 40 2.37 -4.95 34.20
CA GLU A 40 0.98 -4.49 34.29
C GLU A 40 0.02 -5.55 33.74
N GLU A 41 -1.12 -5.77 34.40
CA GLU A 41 -2.11 -6.75 33.98
C GLU A 41 -2.57 -6.50 32.53
N GLY A 42 -2.50 -7.52 31.68
CA GLY A 42 -2.85 -7.45 30.27
C GLY A 42 -1.75 -6.84 29.37
N ALA A 43 -0.54 -6.65 29.89
CA ALA A 43 0.59 -6.21 29.08
C ALA A 43 0.92 -7.24 27.99
N TYR A 44 1.04 -6.77 26.75
CA TYR A 44 1.48 -7.52 25.58
C TYR A 44 2.72 -6.83 24.99
N GLY A 45 3.76 -7.59 24.75
CA GLY A 45 5.02 -7.07 24.22
C GLY A 45 6.18 -8.04 24.37
N GLY A 46 7.38 -7.50 24.22
CA GLY A 46 8.64 -8.24 24.35
C GLY A 46 9.78 -7.50 23.67
N TYR A 47 10.98 -7.96 23.91
CA TYR A 47 12.20 -7.44 23.32
C TYR A 47 13.23 -8.56 23.21
N TYR A 48 14.25 -8.37 22.40
CA TYR A 48 15.38 -9.28 22.27
C TYR A 48 16.47 -8.91 23.27
N THR A 49 16.87 -9.88 24.07
CA THR A 49 18.08 -9.77 24.90
C THR A 49 19.34 -9.96 24.06
N GLU A 50 20.50 -9.62 24.60
CA GLU A 50 21.77 -9.91 23.92
C GLU A 50 21.90 -11.40 23.56
N ALA A 51 21.43 -12.32 24.42
CA ALA A 51 21.47 -13.75 24.15
C ALA A 51 20.60 -14.13 22.94
N ASP A 52 19.38 -13.59 22.84
CA ASP A 52 18.49 -13.82 21.71
C ASP A 52 19.11 -13.29 20.40
N VAL A 53 19.69 -12.09 20.43
CA VAL A 53 20.38 -11.52 19.27
C VAL A 53 21.52 -12.39 18.81
N ARG A 54 22.37 -12.87 19.73
CA ARG A 54 23.48 -13.77 19.41
C ARG A 54 23.01 -15.08 18.78
N GLU A 55 21.93 -15.66 19.29
CA GLU A 55 21.34 -16.89 18.73
C GLU A 55 20.84 -16.64 17.29
N VAL A 56 20.11 -15.55 17.06
CA VAL A 56 19.62 -15.17 15.72
C VAL A 56 20.78 -14.94 14.74
N LEU A 57 21.80 -14.23 15.17
CA LEU A 57 22.99 -13.95 14.34
C LEU A 57 23.75 -15.23 13.95
N GLU A 58 23.93 -16.15 14.89
CA GLU A 58 24.60 -17.43 14.60
C GLU A 58 23.74 -18.32 13.68
N TYR A 59 22.42 -18.36 13.90
CA TYR A 59 21.50 -19.07 13.02
C TYR A 59 21.53 -18.51 11.59
N ALA A 60 21.55 -17.18 11.44
CA ALA A 60 21.63 -16.50 10.15
C ALA A 60 22.98 -16.72 9.47
N ARG A 61 24.08 -16.62 10.23
CA ARG A 61 25.45 -16.85 9.74
C ARG A 61 25.62 -18.23 9.10
N LEU A 62 25.09 -19.27 9.74
CA LEU A 62 25.11 -20.65 9.22
C LEU A 62 24.31 -20.82 7.93
N ARG A 63 23.46 -19.84 7.57
CA ARG A 63 22.63 -19.80 6.34
C ARG A 63 23.08 -18.75 5.35
N HIS A 64 24.22 -18.11 5.63
CA HIS A 64 24.75 -17.00 4.81
C HIS A 64 23.76 -15.82 4.66
N VAL A 65 22.98 -15.55 5.70
CA VAL A 65 22.07 -14.42 5.80
C VAL A 65 22.69 -13.34 6.69
N THR A 66 22.76 -12.12 6.20
CA THR A 66 23.17 -10.96 6.98
C THR A 66 21.94 -10.36 7.68
N VAL A 67 22.01 -10.20 8.98
CA VAL A 67 21.00 -9.47 9.76
C VAL A 67 21.39 -8.01 9.82
N ILE A 68 20.58 -7.14 9.21
CA ILE A 68 20.76 -5.69 9.24
C ILE A 68 19.82 -5.13 10.31
N PRO A 69 20.35 -4.50 11.37
CA PRO A 69 19.50 -3.87 12.39
C PRO A 69 18.91 -2.56 11.86
N GLU A 70 17.68 -2.24 12.27
CA GLU A 70 17.03 -0.96 12.03
C GLU A 70 16.75 -0.24 13.34
N ILE A 71 17.21 1.01 13.44
CA ILE A 71 16.94 1.93 14.54
C ILE A 71 16.32 3.19 13.95
N GLU A 72 15.03 3.32 14.15
CA GLU A 72 14.23 4.37 13.53
C GLU A 72 14.53 5.77 14.08
N MET A 73 14.75 6.73 13.16
CA MET A 73 14.96 8.14 13.45
C MET A 73 14.74 9.00 12.20
N PRO A 74 14.27 10.26 12.29
CA PRO A 74 13.78 10.94 13.49
C PRO A 74 12.31 10.67 13.81
N GLY A 75 11.57 10.08 12.86
CA GLY A 75 10.17 9.66 12.97
C GLY A 75 10.00 8.37 13.77
N HIS A 76 8.79 7.84 13.80
CA HIS A 76 8.43 6.57 14.46
C HIS A 76 9.06 6.34 15.84
N SER A 77 9.40 7.43 16.54
CA SER A 77 10.07 7.42 17.85
C SER A 77 9.08 7.54 19.02
N GLY A 78 7.80 7.27 18.79
CA GLY A 78 6.76 7.45 19.81
C GLY A 78 6.99 6.66 21.10
N GLU A 79 7.54 5.44 21.00
CA GLU A 79 7.91 4.60 22.14
C GLU A 79 9.11 5.18 22.91
N VAL A 80 10.12 5.69 22.21
CA VAL A 80 11.27 6.37 22.82
C VAL A 80 10.81 7.61 23.57
N LEU A 81 9.95 8.44 22.93
CA LEU A 81 9.45 9.68 23.50
C LEU A 81 8.45 9.46 24.64
N ALA A 82 7.77 8.31 24.67
CA ALA A 82 6.95 7.92 25.82
C ALA A 82 7.82 7.54 27.04
N ALA A 83 8.98 6.90 26.81
CA ALA A 83 9.93 6.52 27.86
C ALA A 83 10.86 7.66 28.28
N TYR A 84 11.28 8.51 27.35
CA TYR A 84 12.25 9.60 27.50
C TYR A 84 11.70 10.91 26.86
N PRO A 85 10.68 11.53 27.45
CA PRO A 85 9.97 12.66 26.82
C PRO A 85 10.84 13.91 26.65
N GLN A 86 11.92 14.06 27.39
CA GLN A 86 12.90 15.16 27.23
C GLN A 86 13.58 15.17 25.84
N LEU A 87 13.50 14.07 25.09
CA LEU A 87 14.02 13.97 23.71
C LEU A 87 13.02 14.54 22.67
N SER A 88 11.77 14.85 23.09
CA SER A 88 10.78 15.50 22.24
C SER A 88 10.95 17.02 22.20
N CYS A 89 10.33 17.67 21.21
CA CYS A 89 10.29 19.13 21.12
C CYS A 89 9.51 19.79 22.27
N THR A 90 8.53 19.09 22.83
CA THR A 90 7.64 19.61 23.89
C THR A 90 8.12 19.27 25.30
N GLY A 91 8.95 18.24 25.45
CA GLY A 91 9.32 17.66 26.76
C GLY A 91 8.23 16.79 27.39
N GLU A 92 7.09 16.58 26.67
CA GLU A 92 5.95 15.82 27.18
C GLU A 92 5.73 14.54 26.35
N PRO A 93 5.36 13.42 26.98
CA PRO A 93 5.11 12.16 26.28
C PRO A 93 3.83 12.23 25.43
N TYR A 94 3.79 11.46 24.33
CA TYR A 94 2.64 11.31 23.44
C TYR A 94 2.19 12.61 22.72
N THR A 95 3.05 13.60 22.64
CA THR A 95 2.76 14.87 21.94
C THR A 95 3.36 14.90 20.53
N SER A 96 4.37 14.10 20.27
CA SER A 96 5.10 14.00 19.01
C SER A 96 5.48 12.54 18.70
N GLY A 97 5.59 12.22 17.42
CA GLY A 97 6.17 10.95 16.95
C GLY A 97 7.62 11.09 16.48
N GLU A 98 8.11 12.33 16.39
CA GLU A 98 9.47 12.65 15.97
C GLU A 98 10.31 13.28 17.10
N VAL A 99 11.60 12.96 17.16
CA VAL A 99 12.55 13.50 18.14
C VAL A 99 12.92 14.96 17.87
N CYS A 100 13.44 15.64 18.89
CA CYS A 100 13.91 17.03 18.79
C CYS A 100 15.34 17.09 18.23
N ILE A 101 15.50 17.44 16.96
CA ILE A 101 16.83 17.55 16.31
C ILE A 101 17.66 18.74 16.84
N GLY A 102 17.00 19.74 17.45
CA GLY A 102 17.69 20.85 18.11
C GLY A 102 18.30 20.50 19.46
N ASN A 103 18.05 19.29 20.00
CA ASN A 103 18.53 18.85 21.30
C ASN A 103 19.75 17.92 21.18
N GLU A 104 20.88 18.28 21.78
CA GLU A 104 22.08 17.44 21.77
C GLU A 104 21.90 16.11 22.52
N GLU A 105 21.03 16.06 23.52
CA GLU A 105 20.70 14.80 24.21
C GLU A 105 20.10 13.76 23.26
N THR A 106 19.40 14.21 22.21
CA THR A 106 18.87 13.33 21.15
C THR A 106 20.00 12.61 20.42
N PHE A 107 21.04 13.34 20.02
CA PHE A 107 22.19 12.74 19.35
C PHE A 107 22.94 11.79 20.27
N LYS A 108 23.17 12.22 21.52
CA LYS A 108 23.82 11.35 22.51
C LYS A 108 23.03 10.04 22.72
N PHE A 109 21.70 10.12 22.82
CA PHE A 109 20.86 8.93 22.94
C PHE A 109 21.06 7.98 21.76
N PHE A 110 20.98 8.48 20.53
CA PHE A 110 21.17 7.61 19.36
C PHE A 110 22.61 7.12 19.21
N GLU A 111 23.61 7.91 19.55
CA GLU A 111 25.01 7.49 19.56
C GLU A 111 25.22 6.33 20.56
N ASP A 112 24.66 6.40 21.77
CA ASP A 112 24.73 5.33 22.77
C ASP A 112 23.99 4.06 22.29
N VAL A 113 22.81 4.22 21.66
CA VAL A 113 22.05 3.09 21.07
C VAL A 113 22.83 2.45 19.94
N LEU A 114 23.38 3.27 19.02
CA LEU A 114 24.11 2.78 17.86
C LEU A 114 25.43 2.10 18.27
N ASP A 115 26.09 2.53 19.35
CA ASP A 115 27.27 1.86 19.87
C ASP A 115 26.94 0.43 20.32
N GLU A 116 25.80 0.24 20.99
CA GLU A 116 25.36 -1.09 21.37
C GLU A 116 24.97 -1.93 20.14
N VAL A 117 24.29 -1.34 19.16
CA VAL A 117 23.96 -2.00 17.89
C VAL A 117 25.23 -2.43 17.14
N ILE A 118 26.24 -1.58 17.07
CA ILE A 118 27.54 -1.90 16.43
C ILE A 118 28.23 -3.06 17.18
N ARG A 119 28.15 -3.08 18.50
CA ARG A 119 28.74 -4.14 19.34
C ARG A 119 28.07 -5.50 19.09
N LEU A 120 26.74 -5.50 18.90
CA LEU A 120 25.94 -6.72 18.75
C LEU A 120 25.93 -7.23 17.30
N PHE A 121 25.73 -6.35 16.33
CA PHE A 121 25.51 -6.72 14.92
C PHE A 121 26.75 -6.54 14.07
N PRO A 122 27.25 -7.61 13.40
CA PRO A 122 28.43 -7.52 12.54
C PRO A 122 28.14 -6.92 11.16
N SER A 123 26.90 -6.57 10.84
CA SER A 123 26.50 -6.03 9.55
C SER A 123 27.28 -4.77 9.19
N ARG A 124 27.72 -4.67 7.92
CA ARG A 124 28.25 -3.43 7.35
C ARG A 124 27.23 -2.31 7.38
N TYR A 125 25.98 -2.65 7.14
CA TYR A 125 24.86 -1.70 7.07
C TYR A 125 24.09 -1.64 8.38
N ILE A 126 23.65 -0.43 8.71
CA ILE A 126 22.66 -0.16 9.76
C ILE A 126 21.53 0.66 9.10
N HIS A 127 20.31 0.20 9.20
CA HIS A 127 19.16 0.95 8.71
C HIS A 127 18.75 1.97 9.79
N ILE A 128 18.54 3.22 9.39
CA ILE A 128 18.27 4.33 10.31
C ILE A 128 16.83 4.87 10.18
N GLY A 129 15.97 4.21 9.41
CA GLY A 129 14.62 4.66 9.14
C GLY A 129 14.59 5.89 8.23
N GLY A 130 14.04 6.98 8.72
CA GLY A 130 13.99 8.26 8.04
C GLY A 130 12.62 8.64 7.49
N ASP A 131 11.65 7.72 7.59
CA ASP A 131 10.32 7.86 7.05
C ASP A 131 9.34 8.60 7.98
N GLU A 132 8.29 9.12 7.37
CA GLU A 132 7.07 9.67 7.97
C GLU A 132 7.26 10.70 9.09
N ALA A 133 8.41 11.38 9.19
CA ALA A 133 8.60 12.48 10.11
C ALA A 133 7.68 13.65 9.73
N SER A 134 6.74 14.01 10.60
CA SER A 134 5.73 15.04 10.30
C SER A 134 6.31 16.45 10.19
N ARG A 135 7.49 16.66 10.78
CA ARG A 135 8.24 17.94 10.83
C ARG A 135 7.46 19.09 11.48
N ARG A 136 6.22 18.85 11.91
CA ARG A 136 5.32 19.90 12.42
C ARG A 136 5.85 20.55 13.70
N HIS A 137 6.38 19.73 14.62
CA HIS A 137 6.87 20.22 15.91
C HIS A 137 8.18 20.99 15.78
N TRP A 138 9.01 20.68 14.80
CA TRP A 138 10.27 21.40 14.56
C TRP A 138 10.05 22.86 14.18
N LYS A 139 8.96 23.15 13.44
CA LYS A 139 8.57 24.52 13.04
C LYS A 139 8.36 25.47 14.22
N ALA A 140 7.80 24.95 15.31
CA ALA A 140 7.50 25.73 16.51
C ALA A 140 8.53 25.56 17.63
N CYS A 141 9.48 24.61 17.50
CA CYS A 141 10.45 24.30 18.54
C CYS A 141 11.64 25.30 18.53
N PRO A 142 11.85 26.07 19.64
CA PRO A 142 12.96 27.03 19.70
C PRO A 142 14.33 26.39 19.52
N LYS A 143 14.53 25.15 20.01
CA LYS A 143 15.80 24.41 19.87
C LYS A 143 16.05 24.04 18.41
N CYS A 144 15.03 23.53 17.69
CA CYS A 144 15.14 23.18 16.28
C CYS A 144 15.37 24.42 15.42
N GLN A 145 14.61 25.51 15.65
CA GLN A 145 14.78 26.76 14.92
C GLN A 145 16.16 27.40 15.17
N LYS A 146 16.68 27.29 16.40
CA LYS A 146 18.04 27.75 16.72
C LYS A 146 19.07 26.94 15.93
N ARG A 147 18.95 25.59 15.91
CA ARG A 147 19.82 24.69 15.15
C ARG A 147 19.81 25.06 13.65
N MET A 148 18.62 25.23 13.08
CA MET A 148 18.48 25.60 11.68
C MET A 148 19.21 26.90 11.36
N LYS A 149 19.11 27.89 12.24
CA LYS A 149 19.83 29.18 12.06
C LYS A 149 21.34 29.04 12.18
N GLU A 150 21.81 28.25 13.14
CA GLU A 150 23.26 28.04 13.40
C GLU A 150 23.92 27.27 12.24
N GLU A 151 23.21 26.27 11.67
CA GLU A 151 23.72 25.44 10.57
C GLU A 151 23.35 25.99 9.17
N GLY A 152 22.63 27.12 9.10
CA GLY A 152 22.25 27.77 7.84
C GLY A 152 21.22 26.98 7.02
N LEU A 153 20.39 26.17 7.67
CA LEU A 153 19.37 25.32 7.04
C LEU A 153 18.12 26.15 6.68
N LYS A 154 17.54 25.88 5.52
CA LYS A 154 16.43 26.66 4.95
C LYS A 154 15.07 26.25 5.49
N ASP A 155 14.87 24.96 5.71
CA ASP A 155 13.60 24.38 6.14
C ASP A 155 13.80 23.09 6.97
N GLU A 156 12.69 22.54 7.42
CA GLU A 156 12.68 21.33 8.26
C GLU A 156 13.10 20.05 7.49
N SER A 157 13.08 20.06 6.15
CA SER A 157 13.61 18.96 5.36
C SER A 157 15.14 18.96 5.42
N GLU A 158 15.77 20.14 5.30
CA GLU A 158 17.22 20.27 5.49
C GLU A 158 17.62 19.99 6.95
N LEU A 159 16.74 20.26 7.94
CA LEU A 159 17.00 19.88 9.33
C LEU A 159 17.02 18.35 9.51
N GLN A 160 16.11 17.63 8.87
CA GLN A 160 16.13 16.15 8.85
C GLN A 160 17.41 15.66 8.19
N SER A 161 17.75 16.18 7.02
CA SER A 161 18.99 15.84 6.30
C SER A 161 20.25 16.10 7.15
N TYR A 162 20.28 17.20 7.91
CA TYR A 162 21.35 17.47 8.87
C TYR A 162 21.50 16.35 9.90
N MET A 163 20.38 15.86 10.48
CA MET A 163 20.44 14.74 11.42
C MET A 163 20.97 13.48 10.75
N ILE A 164 20.45 13.13 9.57
CA ILE A 164 20.87 11.95 8.81
C ILE A 164 22.38 12.02 8.51
N ALA A 165 22.88 13.16 8.02
CA ALA A 165 24.29 13.34 7.71
C ALA A 165 25.20 13.24 8.95
N ARG A 166 24.74 13.76 10.11
CA ARG A 166 25.49 13.64 11.36
C ARG A 166 25.57 12.21 11.86
N ILE A 167 24.46 11.45 11.78
CA ILE A 167 24.43 10.02 12.14
C ILE A 167 25.23 9.19 11.13
N GLU A 168 25.12 9.48 9.83
CA GLU A 168 25.96 8.82 8.82
C GLU A 168 27.44 8.99 9.13
N LYS A 169 27.86 10.22 9.40
CA LYS A 169 29.28 10.49 9.75
C LYS A 169 29.70 9.69 10.97
N TYR A 170 28.87 9.66 12.02
CA TYR A 170 29.13 8.88 13.25
C TYR A 170 29.33 7.40 12.94
N LEU A 171 28.45 6.81 12.10
CA LEU A 171 28.53 5.40 11.70
C LEU A 171 29.71 5.13 10.77
N ASN A 172 29.99 6.02 9.81
CA ASN A 172 31.12 5.88 8.90
C ASN A 172 32.47 5.93 9.66
N ASP A 173 32.61 6.81 10.67
CA ASP A 173 33.80 6.89 11.52
C ASP A 173 34.04 5.55 12.30
N LYS A 174 32.98 4.72 12.44
CA LYS A 174 33.02 3.38 13.05
C LYS A 174 33.00 2.23 12.02
N GLY A 175 33.17 2.54 10.72
CA GLY A 175 33.25 1.57 9.63
C GLY A 175 31.90 0.93 9.27
N ARG A 176 30.80 1.64 9.52
CA ARG A 176 29.44 1.25 9.13
C ARG A 176 28.86 2.19 8.08
N GLU A 177 27.94 1.71 7.28
CA GLU A 177 27.21 2.48 6.26
C GLU A 177 25.72 2.49 6.59
N ILE A 178 25.03 3.56 6.18
CA ILE A 178 23.60 3.68 6.44
C ILE A 178 22.76 3.18 5.28
N ILE A 179 21.58 2.65 5.63
CA ILE A 179 20.42 2.52 4.77
C ILE A 179 19.31 3.38 5.37
N GLY A 180 18.51 4.05 4.55
CA GLY A 180 17.32 4.74 5.02
C GLY A 180 16.20 4.70 3.99
N TRP A 181 14.96 4.88 4.45
CA TRP A 181 13.79 4.98 3.59
C TRP A 181 13.92 6.18 2.65
N ASP A 182 13.20 6.18 1.54
CA ASP A 182 13.41 7.16 0.45
C ASP A 182 13.10 8.61 0.83
N GLU A 183 12.55 8.88 2.02
CA GLU A 183 12.45 10.24 2.57
C GLU A 183 13.78 10.87 2.95
N ILE A 184 14.87 10.09 3.10
CA ILE A 184 16.21 10.64 3.30
C ILE A 184 16.73 11.43 2.09
N LEU A 185 16.05 11.32 0.94
CA LEU A 185 16.30 12.18 -0.24
C LEU A 185 15.83 13.62 -0.02
N ASP A 186 14.84 13.83 0.84
CA ASP A 186 14.29 15.15 1.12
C ASP A 186 15.32 16.02 1.83
N GLY A 187 15.57 17.25 1.33
CA GLY A 187 16.52 18.17 1.93
C GLY A 187 18.00 17.89 1.63
N GLY A 188 18.32 16.79 0.93
CA GLY A 188 19.66 16.42 0.49
C GLY A 188 20.12 15.06 1.05
N LEU A 189 20.61 14.20 0.16
CA LEU A 189 21.06 12.86 0.52
C LEU A 189 22.48 12.89 1.12
N ALA A 190 22.69 12.15 2.20
CA ALA A 190 24.01 11.97 2.81
C ALA A 190 24.95 11.19 1.86
N PRO A 191 26.28 11.48 1.84
CA PRO A 191 27.18 11.08 0.75
C PRO A 191 27.31 9.59 0.46
N ASN A 192 27.18 8.73 1.46
CA ASN A 192 27.35 7.27 1.31
C ASN A 192 26.07 6.49 1.62
N ALA A 193 24.93 7.17 1.73
CA ALA A 193 23.65 6.54 2.07
C ALA A 193 23.16 5.62 0.95
N THR A 194 22.66 4.45 1.33
CA THR A 194 21.84 3.58 0.48
C THR A 194 20.37 3.89 0.73
N VAL A 195 19.60 4.03 -0.35
CA VAL A 195 18.18 4.39 -0.27
C VAL A 195 17.29 3.14 -0.40
N MET A 196 16.34 2.97 0.51
CA MET A 196 15.32 1.94 0.42
C MET A 196 13.99 2.57 -0.04
N SER A 197 13.56 2.25 -1.27
CA SER A 197 12.44 2.92 -1.94
C SER A 197 11.13 2.17 -1.71
N TRP A 198 10.25 2.74 -0.85
CA TRP A 198 8.98 2.11 -0.46
C TRP A 198 7.73 2.82 -0.98
N ARG A 199 7.76 4.15 -1.10
CA ARG A 199 6.60 4.95 -1.58
C ARG A 199 6.27 4.72 -3.06
N GLY A 200 7.16 4.04 -3.78
CA GLY A 200 7.12 3.73 -5.19
C GLY A 200 8.52 3.35 -5.67
N THR A 201 8.77 3.51 -6.96
CA THR A 201 10.09 3.24 -7.57
C THR A 201 10.92 4.51 -7.75
N GLU A 202 10.29 5.66 -7.68
CA GLU A 202 10.85 6.97 -8.04
C GLU A 202 12.03 7.36 -7.15
N GLY A 203 11.91 7.10 -5.83
CA GLY A 203 12.96 7.39 -4.85
C GLY A 203 14.24 6.59 -5.14
N GLY A 204 14.11 5.29 -5.37
CA GLY A 204 15.25 4.43 -5.70
C GLY A 204 15.89 4.77 -7.05
N ILE A 205 15.07 5.10 -8.06
CA ILE A 205 15.57 5.56 -9.37
C ILE A 205 16.29 6.90 -9.23
N ALA A 206 15.78 7.82 -8.43
CA ALA A 206 16.42 9.12 -8.17
C ALA A 206 17.78 8.92 -7.49
N ALA A 207 17.85 8.08 -6.46
CA ALA A 207 19.11 7.73 -5.77
C ALA A 207 20.12 7.10 -6.75
N ALA A 208 19.71 6.13 -7.56
CA ALA A 208 20.55 5.47 -8.55
C ALA A 208 21.11 6.45 -9.60
N ARG A 209 20.30 7.41 -10.05
CA ARG A 209 20.75 8.49 -10.95
C ARG A 209 21.77 9.44 -10.31
N MET A 210 21.75 9.56 -9.00
CA MET A 210 22.75 10.33 -8.23
C MET A 210 24.02 9.50 -7.93
N GLY A 211 24.05 8.22 -8.31
CA GLY A 211 25.17 7.31 -8.06
C GLY A 211 25.12 6.62 -6.70
N HIS A 212 23.99 6.65 -6.00
CA HIS A 212 23.77 5.95 -4.74
C HIS A 212 23.12 4.60 -4.96
N TYR A 213 23.45 3.63 -4.12
CA TYR A 213 22.77 2.35 -4.13
C TYR A 213 21.33 2.47 -3.68
N ALA A 214 20.46 1.63 -4.28
CA ALA A 214 19.05 1.55 -3.95
C ALA A 214 18.59 0.11 -3.75
N ILE A 215 17.70 -0.09 -2.80
CA ILE A 215 16.95 -1.33 -2.57
C ILE A 215 15.49 -1.02 -2.88
N MET A 216 14.86 -1.85 -3.73
CA MET A 216 13.52 -1.61 -4.22
C MET A 216 12.50 -2.42 -3.40
N THR A 217 11.60 -1.71 -2.73
CA THR A 217 10.56 -2.33 -1.89
C THR A 217 9.22 -1.57 -1.99
N PRO A 218 8.73 -1.27 -3.22
CA PRO A 218 7.53 -0.47 -3.36
C PRO A 218 6.32 -1.15 -2.69
N GLU A 219 5.59 -0.35 -1.91
CA GLU A 219 4.41 -0.79 -1.15
C GLU A 219 3.43 -1.61 -2.01
N SER A 220 3.25 -1.20 -3.27
CA SER A 220 2.32 -1.84 -4.21
C SER A 220 2.65 -3.29 -4.58
N HIS A 221 3.89 -3.77 -4.36
CA HIS A 221 4.35 -5.10 -4.78
C HIS A 221 5.06 -5.89 -3.70
N CYS A 222 5.67 -5.20 -2.72
CA CYS A 222 6.63 -5.78 -1.78
C CYS A 222 6.15 -5.83 -0.33
N TYR A 223 4.98 -5.25 0.00
CA TYR A 223 4.45 -5.25 1.37
C TYR A 223 3.65 -6.52 1.64
N LEU A 224 4.31 -7.48 2.28
CA LEU A 224 3.75 -8.82 2.55
C LEU A 224 2.84 -8.85 3.79
N ASP A 225 2.66 -7.74 4.48
CA ASP A 225 1.68 -7.50 5.53
C ASP A 225 0.32 -7.02 5.00
N HIS A 226 0.22 -6.70 3.70
CA HIS A 226 -1.04 -6.37 3.03
C HIS A 226 -1.85 -7.62 2.70
N TYR A 227 -3.18 -7.47 2.56
CA TYR A 227 -4.06 -8.55 2.11
C TYR A 227 -3.53 -9.20 0.83
N GLN A 228 -3.67 -10.51 0.72
CA GLN A 228 -3.26 -11.25 -0.49
C GLN A 228 -4.46 -11.75 -1.31
N ASP A 229 -5.69 -11.58 -0.81
CA ASP A 229 -6.96 -11.86 -1.49
C ASP A 229 -8.03 -10.88 -1.00
N ASP A 230 -9.28 -11.07 -1.40
CA ASP A 230 -10.43 -10.27 -0.99
C ASP A 230 -10.46 -10.08 0.54
N PRO A 231 -10.34 -8.84 1.04
CA PRO A 231 -10.30 -8.56 2.48
C PRO A 231 -11.45 -9.17 3.29
N GLU A 232 -12.63 -9.38 2.66
CA GLU A 232 -13.76 -10.05 3.32
C GLU A 232 -13.51 -11.52 3.67
N THR A 233 -12.49 -12.14 3.05
CA THR A 233 -12.17 -13.56 3.20
C THR A 233 -10.88 -13.82 3.94
N GLN A 234 -10.17 -12.75 4.32
CA GLN A 234 -8.83 -12.82 4.89
C GLN A 234 -8.81 -12.42 6.37
N PRO A 235 -7.83 -12.90 7.14
CA PRO A 235 -7.54 -12.33 8.45
C PRO A 235 -7.27 -10.83 8.34
N LEU A 236 -7.55 -10.09 9.42
CA LEU A 236 -7.29 -8.65 9.46
C LEU A 236 -5.82 -8.37 9.12
N ALA A 237 -5.61 -7.50 8.13
CA ALA A 237 -4.30 -7.09 7.66
C ALA A 237 -4.26 -5.58 7.39
N PHE A 238 -3.09 -5.07 7.07
CA PHE A 238 -2.92 -3.67 6.70
C PHE A 238 -3.08 -3.47 5.19
N GLY A 239 -3.57 -2.29 4.79
CA GLY A 239 -3.52 -1.79 3.42
C GLY A 239 -4.47 -2.45 2.43
N ALA A 240 -4.00 -2.49 1.18
CA ALA A 240 -4.72 -2.99 0.03
C ALA A 240 -4.48 -4.49 -0.20
N CYS A 241 -5.08 -5.04 -1.24
CA CYS A 241 -4.83 -6.40 -1.66
C CYS A 241 -3.65 -6.46 -2.65
N ILE A 242 -2.64 -7.26 -2.35
CA ILE A 242 -1.49 -7.54 -3.21
C ILE A 242 -1.45 -9.04 -3.50
N PRO A 243 -2.13 -9.50 -4.57
CA PRO A 243 -2.10 -10.90 -4.98
C PRO A 243 -0.69 -11.32 -5.41
N ILE A 244 -0.40 -12.62 -5.35
CA ILE A 244 0.92 -13.16 -5.74
C ILE A 244 1.31 -12.80 -7.18
N GLY A 245 0.34 -12.70 -8.08
CA GLY A 245 0.58 -12.30 -9.48
C GLY A 245 1.09 -10.86 -9.59
N GLN A 246 0.61 -9.95 -8.73
CA GLN A 246 1.10 -8.57 -8.67
C GLN A 246 2.54 -8.51 -8.18
N THR A 247 2.87 -9.20 -7.09
CA THR A 247 4.27 -9.31 -6.62
C THR A 247 5.17 -9.89 -7.71
N TYR A 248 4.74 -10.97 -8.40
CA TYR A 248 5.53 -11.62 -9.45
C TYR A 248 5.73 -10.74 -10.69
N SER A 249 4.80 -9.84 -11.01
CA SER A 249 4.88 -8.95 -12.18
C SER A 249 5.90 -7.82 -12.02
N TYR A 250 6.40 -7.58 -10.82
CA TYR A 250 7.28 -6.46 -10.52
C TYR A 250 8.61 -6.56 -11.28
N ASP A 251 9.06 -5.43 -11.82
CA ASP A 251 10.38 -5.24 -12.42
C ASP A 251 11.14 -4.16 -11.64
N PRO A 252 12.12 -4.55 -10.82
CA PRO A 252 12.85 -3.59 -9.98
C PRO A 252 13.85 -2.73 -10.75
N ALA A 253 14.29 -3.18 -11.93
CA ALA A 253 15.35 -2.53 -12.71
C ALA A 253 15.05 -2.61 -14.22
N PRO A 254 13.97 -1.93 -14.70
CA PRO A 254 13.58 -2.00 -16.10
C PRO A 254 14.68 -1.53 -17.04
N ASP A 255 14.88 -2.25 -18.14
CA ASP A 255 15.89 -1.96 -19.17
C ASP A 255 15.84 -0.52 -19.70
N SER A 256 14.67 0.11 -19.65
CA SER A 256 14.46 1.51 -20.04
C SER A 256 15.28 2.51 -19.21
N LEU A 257 15.76 2.13 -18.02
CA LEU A 257 16.66 2.96 -17.20
C LEU A 257 18.10 2.98 -17.71
N GLY A 258 18.50 1.94 -18.45
CA GLY A 258 19.87 1.75 -18.92
C GLY A 258 20.80 1.14 -17.87
N SER A 259 21.83 0.43 -18.33
CA SER A 259 22.76 -0.32 -17.47
C SER A 259 23.52 0.56 -16.47
N ASP A 260 23.79 1.83 -16.84
CA ASP A 260 24.51 2.78 -16.00
C ASP A 260 23.72 3.18 -14.73
N ILE A 261 22.41 3.08 -14.77
CA ILE A 261 21.53 3.32 -13.61
C ILE A 261 21.24 1.99 -12.89
N CYS A 262 20.86 0.95 -13.65
CA CYS A 262 20.50 -0.35 -13.08
C CYS A 262 21.57 -0.96 -12.18
N LYS A 263 22.88 -0.69 -12.43
CA LYS A 263 23.98 -1.19 -11.58
C LYS A 263 23.94 -0.70 -10.13
N TYR A 264 23.21 0.36 -9.84
CA TYR A 264 23.03 0.89 -8.49
C TYR A 264 21.83 0.26 -7.77
N ILE A 265 20.97 -0.47 -8.45
CA ILE A 265 19.84 -1.18 -7.85
C ILE A 265 20.35 -2.53 -7.34
N LEU A 266 20.47 -2.65 -6.01
CA LEU A 266 21.03 -3.84 -5.36
C LEU A 266 20.09 -5.05 -5.40
N GLY A 267 18.78 -4.80 -5.47
CA GLY A 267 17.76 -5.85 -5.48
C GLY A 267 16.44 -5.40 -4.88
N VAL A 268 15.68 -6.38 -4.38
CA VAL A 268 14.33 -6.20 -3.82
C VAL A 268 14.26 -6.66 -2.38
N GLN A 269 13.30 -6.11 -1.62
CA GLN A 269 12.97 -6.55 -0.27
C GLN A 269 11.46 -6.73 -0.12
N GLY A 270 11.02 -7.73 0.63
CA GLY A 270 9.64 -7.88 1.08
C GLY A 270 9.49 -7.37 2.51
N ASN A 271 8.57 -6.45 2.75
CA ASN A 271 8.29 -5.88 4.07
C ASN A 271 7.19 -6.66 4.78
N VAL A 272 7.35 -6.86 6.08
CA VAL A 272 6.41 -7.58 6.94
C VAL A 272 6.23 -6.77 8.24
N TRP A 273 5.36 -5.77 8.21
CA TRP A 273 5.05 -4.95 9.36
C TRP A 273 4.06 -5.65 10.29
N ALA A 274 4.29 -5.58 11.59
CA ALA A 274 3.61 -6.43 12.56
C ALA A 274 2.39 -5.78 13.24
N GLU A 275 1.83 -4.70 12.69
CA GLU A 275 0.67 -4.00 13.26
C GLU A 275 -0.55 -4.92 13.42
N TYR A 276 -0.71 -5.87 12.53
CA TYR A 276 -1.83 -6.83 12.50
C TYR A 276 -1.39 -8.29 12.51
N LEU A 277 -0.12 -8.56 12.76
CA LEU A 277 0.46 -9.92 12.77
C LEU A 277 0.79 -10.35 14.22
N PRO A 278 -0.22 -10.75 15.03
CA PRO A 278 -0.03 -11.05 16.44
C PRO A 278 0.67 -12.39 16.72
N THR A 279 0.70 -13.29 15.73
CA THR A 279 1.29 -14.63 15.90
C THR A 279 2.23 -14.99 14.76
N TYR A 280 3.10 -15.96 15.02
CA TYR A 280 4.04 -16.47 14.02
C TYR A 280 3.32 -17.17 12.86
N GLU A 281 2.27 -17.93 13.14
CA GLU A 281 1.44 -18.60 12.13
C GLU A 281 0.75 -17.61 11.20
N HIS A 282 0.33 -16.43 11.73
CA HIS A 282 -0.22 -15.36 10.90
C HIS A 282 0.87 -14.73 10.03
N ALA A 283 2.07 -14.52 10.55
CA ALA A 283 3.20 -14.02 9.76
C ALA A 283 3.56 -14.99 8.63
N GLU A 284 3.62 -16.30 8.88
CA GLU A 284 3.84 -17.32 7.85
C GLU A 284 2.77 -17.26 6.74
N TYR A 285 1.50 -17.13 7.14
CA TYR A 285 0.37 -17.00 6.23
C TYR A 285 0.53 -15.78 5.31
N MET A 286 0.99 -14.66 5.84
CA MET A 286 1.15 -13.42 5.09
C MET A 286 2.40 -13.43 4.21
N ILE A 287 3.51 -14.01 4.68
CA ILE A 287 4.78 -14.08 3.94
C ILE A 287 4.69 -15.05 2.76
N TYR A 288 4.23 -16.29 3.03
CA TYR A 288 4.16 -17.33 2.01
C TYR A 288 2.81 -17.35 1.30
N PRO A 289 2.78 -17.48 -0.05
CA PRO A 289 3.90 -17.77 -0.93
C PRO A 289 4.54 -16.52 -1.59
N ARG A 290 4.12 -15.29 -1.27
CA ARG A 290 4.56 -14.08 -1.97
C ARG A 290 6.07 -13.84 -1.89
N ILE A 291 6.73 -14.20 -0.78
CA ILE A 291 8.19 -14.07 -0.67
C ILE A 291 8.92 -14.93 -1.71
N ILE A 292 8.34 -16.08 -2.13
CA ILE A 292 8.90 -16.93 -3.19
C ILE A 292 8.77 -16.26 -4.55
N ALA A 293 7.64 -15.57 -4.79
CA ALA A 293 7.46 -14.78 -5.99
C ALA A 293 8.50 -13.64 -6.05
N LEU A 294 8.71 -12.95 -4.92
CA LEU A 294 9.68 -11.87 -4.82
C LEU A 294 11.12 -12.36 -4.97
N ALA A 295 11.44 -13.56 -4.45
CA ALA A 295 12.74 -14.18 -4.68
C ALA A 295 12.98 -14.44 -6.19
N GLU A 296 11.98 -14.94 -6.92
CA GLU A 296 12.11 -15.12 -8.38
C GLU A 296 12.22 -13.77 -9.11
N VAL A 297 11.55 -12.71 -8.63
CA VAL A 297 11.72 -11.33 -9.12
C VAL A 297 13.18 -10.88 -9.01
N GLY A 298 13.82 -11.13 -7.86
CA GLY A 298 15.21 -10.74 -7.64
C GLY A 298 16.25 -11.54 -8.42
N TRP A 299 15.92 -12.80 -8.79
CA TRP A 299 16.87 -13.69 -9.45
C TRP A 299 16.67 -13.86 -10.97
N THR A 300 15.49 -13.51 -11.50
CA THR A 300 15.10 -13.81 -12.88
C THR A 300 14.86 -12.53 -13.68
N PRO A 301 15.65 -12.25 -14.72
CA PRO A 301 15.39 -11.16 -15.66
C PRO A 301 13.99 -11.24 -16.27
N MET A 302 13.40 -10.09 -16.59
CA MET A 302 12.00 -10.02 -17.06
C MET A 302 11.72 -10.87 -18.30
N GLU A 303 12.65 -10.92 -19.26
CA GLU A 303 12.53 -11.73 -20.47
C GLU A 303 12.50 -13.25 -20.20
N ASN A 304 12.98 -13.69 -19.04
CA ASN A 304 12.99 -15.09 -18.60
C ASN A 304 11.84 -15.42 -17.64
N LYS A 305 11.00 -14.45 -17.28
CA LYS A 305 9.81 -14.71 -16.46
C LYS A 305 8.70 -15.35 -17.28
N HIS A 306 8.18 -16.47 -16.76
CA HIS A 306 7.10 -17.24 -17.40
C HIS A 306 5.94 -17.42 -16.42
N PRO A 307 4.92 -16.55 -16.40
CA PRO A 307 3.83 -16.56 -15.42
C PRO A 307 3.10 -17.92 -15.32
N GLU A 308 2.83 -18.59 -16.43
CA GLU A 308 2.16 -19.91 -16.43
C GLU A 308 3.06 -21.00 -15.83
N SER A 309 4.37 -20.94 -16.05
CA SER A 309 5.33 -21.84 -15.40
C SER A 309 5.42 -21.56 -13.91
N PHE A 310 5.52 -20.29 -13.52
CA PHE A 310 5.53 -19.89 -12.13
C PHE A 310 4.29 -20.38 -11.40
N LYS A 311 3.11 -20.17 -11.97
CA LYS A 311 1.83 -20.61 -11.40
C LYS A 311 1.81 -22.11 -11.10
N ARG A 312 2.30 -22.95 -12.01
CA ARG A 312 2.42 -24.40 -11.76
C ARG A 312 3.39 -24.73 -10.65
N ARG A 313 4.56 -24.09 -10.64
CA ARG A 313 5.62 -24.33 -9.64
C ARG A 313 5.17 -23.89 -8.24
N ILE A 314 4.57 -22.70 -8.10
CA ILE A 314 4.14 -22.19 -6.81
C ILE A 314 3.04 -23.04 -6.16
N ASN A 315 2.11 -23.59 -6.95
CA ASN A 315 1.10 -24.51 -6.45
C ASN A 315 1.71 -25.82 -5.90
N ASN A 316 2.85 -26.26 -6.43
CA ASN A 316 3.62 -27.40 -5.91
C ASN A 316 4.40 -27.00 -4.66
N GLU A 317 5.03 -25.82 -4.66
CA GLU A 317 5.86 -25.33 -3.58
C GLU A 317 5.05 -25.11 -2.29
N ILE A 318 3.84 -24.56 -2.38
CA ILE A 318 2.92 -24.43 -1.25
C ILE A 318 2.67 -25.78 -0.59
N ARG A 319 2.44 -26.84 -1.38
CA ARG A 319 2.26 -28.18 -0.82
C ARG A 319 3.51 -28.66 -0.09
N TYR A 320 4.69 -28.43 -0.66
CA TYR A 320 5.97 -28.77 -0.03
C TYR A 320 6.18 -28.01 1.29
N ILE A 321 5.99 -26.70 1.32
CA ILE A 321 6.13 -25.87 2.52
C ILE A 321 5.21 -26.37 3.64
N ARG A 322 3.97 -26.74 3.33
CA ARG A 322 3.04 -27.33 4.31
C ARG A 322 3.55 -28.65 4.89
N THR A 323 4.23 -29.48 4.10
CA THR A 323 4.84 -30.72 4.63
C THR A 323 5.99 -30.45 5.60
N LYS A 324 6.54 -29.23 5.58
CA LYS A 324 7.57 -28.76 6.53
C LYS A 324 6.99 -28.14 7.81
N GLY A 325 5.67 -28.09 7.92
CA GLY A 325 4.96 -27.56 9.09
C GLY A 325 4.66 -26.07 9.05
N TYR A 326 4.97 -25.36 7.96
CA TYR A 326 4.63 -23.95 7.78
C TYR A 326 3.16 -23.77 7.41
N ASN A 327 2.64 -22.57 7.67
CA ASN A 327 1.25 -22.17 7.40
C ASN A 327 1.12 -21.18 6.22
N PRO A 328 1.41 -21.55 4.97
CA PRO A 328 1.30 -20.64 3.84
C PRO A 328 -0.16 -20.38 3.46
N PHE A 329 -0.46 -19.20 2.94
CA PHE A 329 -1.67 -18.95 2.18
C PHE A 329 -1.78 -19.90 0.99
N THR A 330 -2.97 -20.46 0.77
CA THR A 330 -3.17 -21.53 -0.21
C THR A 330 -3.58 -21.02 -1.59
N LEU A 331 -3.34 -19.76 -1.88
CA LEU A 331 -3.76 -19.02 -3.08
C LEU A 331 -5.27 -18.74 -3.13
N SER A 332 -5.61 -17.68 -3.84
CA SER A 332 -7.00 -17.25 -4.00
C SER A 332 -7.88 -18.35 -4.62
N GLU A 333 -9.04 -18.55 -4.03
CA GLU A 333 -10.12 -19.38 -4.57
C GLU A 333 -11.11 -18.56 -5.41
N GLN A 334 -10.71 -17.38 -5.84
CA GLN A 334 -11.55 -16.48 -6.62
C GLN A 334 -11.07 -16.41 -8.07
N VAL A 335 -12.00 -16.11 -8.97
CA VAL A 335 -11.70 -15.75 -10.35
C VAL A 335 -11.24 -14.31 -10.38
N GLN A 336 -10.07 -14.06 -11.00
CA GLN A 336 -9.56 -12.74 -11.28
C GLN A 336 -9.89 -12.33 -12.72
N THR A 337 -10.03 -11.03 -12.97
CA THR A 337 -10.32 -10.50 -14.30
C THR A 337 -9.27 -9.49 -14.74
N SER A 338 -9.02 -9.45 -16.03
CA SER A 338 -8.36 -8.34 -16.68
C SER A 338 -9.12 -7.90 -17.92
N GLN A 339 -9.04 -6.60 -18.23
CA GLN A 339 -9.82 -5.97 -19.29
C GLN A 339 -8.90 -5.14 -20.18
N THR A 340 -9.15 -5.15 -21.48
CA THR A 340 -8.55 -4.22 -22.45
C THR A 340 -9.63 -3.66 -23.37
N VAL A 341 -9.52 -2.37 -23.73
CA VAL A 341 -10.55 -1.66 -24.52
C VAL A 341 -10.07 -1.47 -25.96
N ASP A 342 -10.88 -1.91 -26.91
CA ASP A 342 -10.72 -1.64 -28.35
C ASP A 342 -11.71 -0.52 -28.74
N TYR A 343 -11.27 0.72 -28.64
CA TYR A 343 -12.08 1.91 -28.93
C TYR A 343 -12.60 1.92 -30.38
N ALA A 344 -11.79 1.44 -31.33
CA ALA A 344 -12.15 1.41 -32.75
C ALA A 344 -13.31 0.45 -33.04
N LYS A 345 -13.29 -0.72 -32.37
CA LYS A 345 -14.32 -1.75 -32.51
C LYS A 345 -15.40 -1.69 -31.46
N LYS A 346 -15.36 -0.68 -30.60
CA LYS A 346 -16.30 -0.45 -29.50
C LYS A 346 -16.58 -1.74 -28.70
N LYS A 347 -15.52 -2.33 -28.14
CA LYS A 347 -15.61 -3.57 -27.36
C LYS A 347 -14.57 -3.61 -26.25
N ILE A 348 -14.90 -4.31 -25.19
CA ILE A 348 -13.99 -4.66 -24.10
C ILE A 348 -13.59 -6.13 -24.29
N MET A 349 -12.29 -6.42 -24.27
CA MET A 349 -11.78 -7.79 -24.22
C MET A 349 -11.63 -8.19 -22.76
N LEU A 350 -12.28 -9.27 -22.37
CA LEU A 350 -12.32 -9.78 -21.00
C LEU A 350 -11.54 -11.08 -20.89
N SER A 351 -10.58 -11.13 -19.95
CA SER A 351 -9.82 -12.32 -19.59
C SER A 351 -10.16 -12.75 -18.17
N LEU A 352 -10.26 -14.05 -17.95
CA LEU A 352 -10.45 -14.65 -16.63
C LEU A 352 -9.23 -15.47 -16.27
N THR A 353 -8.76 -15.34 -15.05
CA THR A 353 -7.60 -16.09 -14.54
C THR A 353 -7.88 -16.59 -13.12
N SER A 354 -7.03 -17.48 -12.64
CA SER A 354 -7.01 -17.98 -11.27
C SER A 354 -5.57 -18.19 -10.83
N GLU A 355 -5.30 -18.03 -9.54
CA GLU A 355 -4.01 -18.40 -8.95
C GLU A 355 -3.87 -19.93 -8.79
N LYS A 356 -4.98 -20.64 -8.64
CA LYS A 356 -5.00 -22.11 -8.54
C LYS A 356 -4.61 -22.79 -9.87
N HIS A 357 -3.91 -23.93 -9.77
CA HIS A 357 -3.56 -24.76 -10.92
C HIS A 357 -3.34 -26.23 -10.49
N PRO A 358 -3.93 -27.24 -11.20
CA PRO A 358 -4.93 -27.07 -12.25
C PRO A 358 -6.30 -26.68 -11.66
N ILE A 359 -7.11 -25.93 -12.43
CA ILE A 359 -8.46 -25.54 -12.04
C ILE A 359 -9.31 -25.15 -13.27
N ASP A 360 -10.59 -25.45 -13.27
CA ASP A 360 -11.55 -25.01 -14.27
C ASP A 360 -12.17 -23.66 -13.86
N ILE A 361 -12.29 -22.72 -14.81
CA ILE A 361 -13.11 -21.51 -14.64
C ILE A 361 -14.36 -21.68 -15.48
N ARG A 362 -15.54 -21.68 -14.84
CA ARG A 362 -16.82 -21.71 -15.53
C ARG A 362 -17.55 -20.39 -15.35
N TYR A 363 -18.28 -19.96 -16.37
CA TYR A 363 -18.92 -18.66 -16.37
C TYR A 363 -20.25 -18.63 -17.11
N THR A 364 -21.08 -17.61 -16.75
CA THR A 364 -22.29 -17.19 -17.42
C THR A 364 -22.19 -15.69 -17.77
N THR A 365 -23.06 -15.18 -18.63
CA THR A 365 -23.09 -13.76 -19.03
C THR A 365 -24.45 -13.09 -18.77
N ASP A 366 -25.35 -13.80 -18.12
CA ASP A 366 -26.71 -13.37 -17.77
C ASP A 366 -26.92 -13.16 -16.26
N GLY A 367 -25.84 -13.32 -15.45
CA GLY A 367 -25.87 -13.18 -14.00
C GLY A 367 -26.24 -14.46 -13.25
N SER A 368 -26.60 -15.54 -13.94
CA SER A 368 -26.88 -16.83 -13.29
C SER A 368 -25.62 -17.44 -12.70
N GLU A 369 -25.76 -18.19 -11.59
CA GLU A 369 -24.64 -18.91 -10.97
C GLU A 369 -24.11 -20.01 -11.88
N PRO A 370 -22.76 -20.08 -12.09
CA PRO A 370 -22.16 -21.14 -12.89
C PRO A 370 -22.32 -22.52 -12.25
N THR A 371 -22.57 -23.50 -13.09
CA THR A 371 -22.63 -24.93 -12.74
C THR A 371 -21.58 -25.71 -13.52
N VAL A 372 -21.43 -27.00 -13.24
CA VAL A 372 -20.54 -27.91 -14.01
C VAL A 372 -20.86 -27.95 -15.50
N SER A 373 -22.10 -27.64 -15.89
CA SER A 373 -22.53 -27.57 -17.29
C SER A 373 -22.34 -26.19 -17.93
N SER A 374 -22.04 -25.16 -17.12
CA SER A 374 -21.79 -23.81 -17.63
C SER A 374 -20.55 -23.75 -18.52
N LYS A 375 -20.45 -22.71 -19.33
CA LYS A 375 -19.37 -22.52 -20.29
C LYS A 375 -18.00 -22.53 -19.60
N LEU A 376 -17.10 -23.41 -20.11
CA LEU A 376 -15.71 -23.45 -19.66
C LEU A 376 -14.93 -22.32 -20.32
N TYR A 377 -14.22 -21.53 -19.51
CA TYR A 377 -13.33 -20.48 -20.01
C TYR A 377 -12.06 -21.10 -20.61
N LYS A 378 -11.73 -20.70 -21.84
CA LYS A 378 -10.54 -21.19 -22.56
C LYS A 378 -9.65 -20.06 -23.08
N LYS A 379 -10.22 -18.89 -23.36
CA LYS A 379 -9.51 -17.73 -23.94
C LYS A 379 -10.30 -16.45 -23.74
N PRO A 380 -9.65 -15.28 -23.84
CA PRO A 380 -10.32 -13.99 -23.80
C PRO A 380 -11.47 -13.88 -24.79
N PHE A 381 -12.54 -13.18 -24.38
CA PHE A 381 -13.71 -12.96 -25.21
C PHE A 381 -14.13 -11.48 -25.22
N ALA A 382 -14.81 -11.08 -26.30
CA ALA A 382 -15.22 -9.70 -26.50
C ALA A 382 -16.60 -9.44 -25.90
N VAL A 383 -16.73 -8.30 -25.21
CA VAL A 383 -17.99 -7.72 -24.73
C VAL A 383 -18.26 -6.44 -25.51
N LYS A 384 -19.42 -6.34 -26.15
CA LYS A 384 -19.89 -5.15 -26.89
C LYS A 384 -21.07 -4.50 -26.21
N ASP A 385 -21.95 -5.33 -25.67
CA ASP A 385 -23.17 -4.92 -24.98
C ASP A 385 -23.00 -5.20 -23.48
N SER A 386 -23.88 -4.64 -22.66
CA SER A 386 -23.88 -4.90 -21.22
C SER A 386 -24.08 -6.38 -20.92
N ILE A 387 -23.21 -6.96 -20.10
CA ILE A 387 -23.35 -8.31 -19.57
C ILE A 387 -23.27 -8.30 -18.05
N LEU A 388 -23.90 -9.28 -17.43
CA LEU A 388 -23.72 -9.63 -16.03
C LEU A 388 -22.88 -10.93 -16.00
N LEU A 389 -21.57 -10.77 -15.99
CA LEU A 389 -20.66 -11.90 -15.87
C LEU A 389 -20.74 -12.47 -14.46
N THR A 390 -20.99 -13.77 -14.36
CA THR A 390 -20.75 -14.54 -13.13
C THR A 390 -19.74 -15.63 -13.46
N ALA A 391 -18.67 -15.75 -12.67
CA ALA A 391 -17.63 -16.74 -12.90
C ALA A 391 -17.20 -17.38 -11.58
N ARG A 392 -16.88 -18.67 -11.60
CA ARG A 392 -16.47 -19.44 -10.42
C ARG A 392 -15.45 -20.51 -10.77
N LEU A 393 -14.62 -20.86 -9.77
CA LEU A 393 -13.66 -21.97 -9.91
C LEU A 393 -14.34 -23.30 -9.61
N PHE A 394 -13.88 -24.35 -10.32
CA PHE A 394 -14.32 -25.72 -10.14
C PHE A 394 -13.14 -26.66 -10.04
N ASP A 395 -13.08 -27.41 -8.93
CA ASP A 395 -12.17 -28.55 -8.77
C ASP A 395 -12.94 -29.83 -9.12
N GLY A 396 -12.77 -30.29 -10.38
CA GLY A 396 -13.65 -31.28 -10.96
C GLY A 396 -15.11 -30.79 -11.03
N GLU A 397 -16.02 -31.49 -10.33
CA GLU A 397 -17.43 -31.12 -10.27
C GLU A 397 -17.76 -30.19 -9.10
N LYS A 398 -16.82 -29.98 -8.16
CA LYS A 398 -17.03 -29.20 -6.95
C LYS A 398 -16.72 -27.72 -7.19
N PRO A 399 -17.72 -26.80 -7.00
CA PRO A 399 -17.42 -25.38 -6.99
C PRO A 399 -16.62 -25.00 -5.74
N ILE A 400 -15.61 -24.15 -5.89
CA ILE A 400 -14.81 -23.61 -4.78
C ILE A 400 -14.84 -22.09 -4.80
N GLY A 401 -14.54 -21.49 -3.66
CA GLY A 401 -14.53 -20.04 -3.47
C GLY A 401 -15.89 -19.38 -3.69
N LYS A 402 -15.87 -18.05 -3.72
CA LYS A 402 -17.03 -17.22 -4.05
C LYS A 402 -17.11 -17.01 -5.57
N SER A 403 -18.33 -16.79 -6.07
CA SER A 403 -18.51 -16.35 -7.47
C SER A 403 -18.07 -14.91 -7.64
N LEU A 404 -17.34 -14.65 -8.73
CA LEU A 404 -17.12 -13.31 -9.22
C LEU A 404 -18.40 -12.82 -9.91
N HIS A 405 -18.85 -11.62 -9.56
CA HIS A 405 -19.93 -10.92 -10.23
C HIS A 405 -19.37 -9.62 -10.81
N LEU A 406 -19.43 -9.45 -12.12
CA LEU A 406 -18.91 -8.28 -12.80
C LEU A 406 -19.93 -7.78 -13.84
N ARG A 407 -20.41 -6.56 -13.68
CA ARG A 407 -21.08 -5.86 -14.75
C ARG A 407 -20.03 -5.23 -15.66
N THR A 408 -20.05 -5.56 -16.93
CA THR A 408 -19.14 -5.03 -17.94
C THR A 408 -19.93 -4.61 -19.16
N ASP A 409 -19.72 -3.38 -19.63
CA ASP A 409 -20.42 -2.79 -20.76
C ASP A 409 -19.55 -1.75 -21.47
N TYR A 410 -19.63 -1.70 -22.78
CA TYR A 410 -19.08 -0.60 -23.55
C TYR A 410 -20.10 0.56 -23.53
N HIS A 411 -20.01 1.43 -22.53
CA HIS A 411 -20.98 2.48 -22.25
C HIS A 411 -20.69 3.79 -23.00
N LYS A 412 -21.67 4.73 -23.01
CA LYS A 412 -21.63 5.99 -23.76
C LYS A 412 -20.51 6.95 -23.32
N GLY A 413 -20.04 6.83 -22.07
CA GLY A 413 -18.97 7.66 -21.51
C GLY A 413 -17.56 7.28 -21.98
N ILE A 414 -17.34 6.06 -22.48
CA ILE A 414 -16.01 5.56 -22.83
C ILE A 414 -15.34 6.44 -23.90
N GLY A 415 -14.12 6.91 -23.58
CA GLY A 415 -13.34 7.77 -24.48
C GLY A 415 -13.88 9.18 -24.67
N LYS A 416 -14.83 9.60 -23.83
CA LYS A 416 -15.39 10.96 -23.86
C LYS A 416 -14.54 11.93 -23.04
N LYS A 417 -14.74 13.22 -23.27
CA LYS A 417 -14.02 14.28 -22.57
C LYS A 417 -14.57 14.43 -21.15
N ILE A 418 -13.69 14.39 -20.16
CA ILE A 418 -13.98 14.70 -18.77
C ILE A 418 -13.27 15.98 -18.35
N THR A 419 -13.90 16.80 -17.51
CA THR A 419 -13.33 18.02 -16.95
C THR A 419 -13.69 18.07 -15.46
N TYR A 420 -12.68 18.23 -14.62
CA TYR A 420 -12.86 18.32 -13.17
C TYR A 420 -13.14 19.78 -12.77
N ALA A 421 -14.07 19.99 -11.86
CA ALA A 421 -14.29 21.29 -11.23
C ALA A 421 -13.06 21.71 -10.41
N PRO A 422 -12.85 23.02 -10.14
CA PRO A 422 -11.77 23.46 -9.25
C PRO A 422 -11.84 22.75 -7.89
N GLY A 423 -10.78 22.03 -7.53
CA GLY A 423 -10.73 21.22 -6.31
C GLY A 423 -11.43 19.85 -6.39
N GLY A 424 -12.06 19.50 -7.53
CA GLY A 424 -12.76 18.22 -7.73
C GLY A 424 -11.93 17.12 -8.39
N ARG A 425 -10.61 17.32 -8.52
CA ARG A 425 -9.70 16.40 -9.22
C ARG A 425 -9.08 15.40 -8.25
N TYR A 426 -8.73 14.20 -8.76
CA TYR A 426 -8.04 13.15 -8.04
C TYR A 426 -6.66 13.59 -7.48
N TYR A 427 -6.18 12.84 -6.49
CA TYR A 427 -4.91 13.08 -5.79
C TYR A 427 -3.72 12.91 -6.74
N GLN A 428 -2.85 13.94 -6.80
CA GLN A 428 -1.79 14.04 -7.82
C GLN A 428 -0.43 13.51 -7.35
N HIS A 429 -0.26 13.31 -6.02
CA HIS A 429 1.06 13.05 -5.43
C HIS A 429 1.42 11.56 -5.33
N LYS A 430 0.52 10.65 -5.69
CA LYS A 430 0.80 9.22 -5.72
C LYS A 430 0.30 8.61 -7.03
N GLU A 431 1.21 8.03 -7.83
CA GLU A 431 0.92 7.58 -9.20
C GLU A 431 -0.20 6.53 -9.25
N VAL A 432 -0.14 5.54 -8.35
CA VAL A 432 -1.16 4.48 -8.28
C VAL A 432 -2.57 4.98 -7.95
N TYR A 433 -2.71 6.22 -7.41
CA TYR A 433 -4.01 6.82 -7.11
C TYR A 433 -4.60 7.64 -8.26
N LYS A 434 -3.91 7.70 -9.39
CA LYS A 434 -4.37 8.44 -10.57
C LYS A 434 -5.30 7.61 -11.48
N GLY A 435 -5.39 6.29 -11.30
CA GLY A 435 -6.31 5.38 -11.97
C GLY A 435 -6.52 5.69 -13.46
N GLY A 436 -5.51 5.50 -14.31
CA GLY A 436 -5.61 5.82 -15.75
C GLY A 436 -5.47 7.32 -16.11
N GLY A 437 -5.21 8.20 -15.11
CA GLY A 437 -5.01 9.64 -15.36
C GLY A 437 -6.30 10.42 -15.67
N ASP A 438 -6.21 11.50 -16.44
CA ASP A 438 -7.33 12.43 -16.65
C ASP A 438 -8.59 11.80 -17.27
N ALA A 439 -8.43 10.76 -18.07
CA ALA A 439 -9.53 10.02 -18.68
C ALA A 439 -9.92 8.73 -17.96
N GLY A 440 -9.25 8.41 -16.85
CA GLY A 440 -9.35 7.09 -16.19
C GLY A 440 -10.76 6.71 -15.73
N LEU A 441 -11.60 7.68 -15.37
CA LEU A 441 -13.00 7.41 -15.03
C LEU A 441 -13.90 7.11 -16.25
N LEU A 442 -13.37 7.15 -17.47
CA LEU A 442 -14.09 6.93 -18.75
C LEU A 442 -13.26 6.07 -19.71
N ASP A 443 -12.35 5.25 -19.20
CA ASP A 443 -11.50 4.39 -20.04
C ASP A 443 -12.09 2.98 -20.27
N GLY A 444 -13.19 2.65 -19.60
CA GLY A 444 -13.89 1.37 -19.69
C GLY A 444 -13.23 0.25 -18.88
N LEU A 445 -12.28 0.57 -18.01
CA LEU A 445 -11.55 -0.40 -17.22
C LEU A 445 -11.99 -0.35 -15.76
N ARG A 446 -12.41 -1.51 -15.23
CA ARG A 446 -12.87 -1.61 -13.85
C ARG A 446 -11.71 -1.94 -12.91
N GLY A 447 -11.77 -1.34 -11.71
CA GLY A 447 -10.86 -1.66 -10.62
C GLY A 447 -11.14 -3.05 -10.02
N GLY A 448 -10.10 -3.64 -9.44
CA GLY A 448 -10.17 -4.88 -8.67
C GLY A 448 -10.47 -4.62 -7.19
N LYS A 449 -9.96 -5.50 -6.33
CA LYS A 449 -10.14 -5.43 -4.87
C LYS A 449 -9.11 -4.55 -4.16
N SER A 450 -8.17 -3.97 -4.89
CA SER A 450 -7.11 -3.11 -4.36
C SER A 450 -7.18 -1.72 -4.97
N TYR A 451 -7.23 -0.67 -4.14
CA TYR A 451 -7.07 0.71 -4.61
C TYR A 451 -5.65 1.01 -5.14
N MET A 452 -4.72 0.06 -5.00
CA MET A 452 -3.33 0.16 -5.48
C MET A 452 -3.10 -0.59 -6.80
N ASP A 453 -4.14 -1.09 -7.46
CA ASP A 453 -4.02 -1.79 -8.75
C ASP A 453 -3.84 -0.86 -9.96
N GLY A 454 -3.80 0.46 -9.73
CA GLY A 454 -3.66 1.48 -10.77
C GLY A 454 -4.93 1.73 -11.59
N ARG A 455 -6.10 1.21 -11.16
CA ARG A 455 -7.41 1.39 -11.81
C ARG A 455 -8.35 2.31 -11.04
N TRP A 456 -8.04 2.58 -9.78
CA TRP A 456 -8.83 3.44 -8.92
C TRP A 456 -8.28 4.85 -8.87
N GLN A 457 -9.15 5.84 -9.04
CA GLN A 457 -8.82 7.24 -8.75
C GLN A 457 -9.13 7.57 -7.30
N GLY A 458 -8.13 8.05 -6.58
CA GLY A 458 -8.24 8.51 -5.20
C GLY A 458 -8.47 10.01 -5.12
N PHE A 459 -9.40 10.45 -4.28
CA PHE A 459 -9.72 11.86 -4.02
C PHE A 459 -9.48 12.15 -2.54
N CYS A 460 -8.65 13.16 -2.24
CA CYS A 460 -8.34 13.61 -0.88
C CYS A 460 -7.64 14.98 -0.93
N PRO A 461 -8.02 15.94 -0.09
CA PRO A 461 -9.19 15.98 0.81
C PRO A 461 -10.47 16.45 0.11
N ASN A 462 -10.48 16.49 -1.22
CA ASN A 462 -11.53 17.09 -2.05
C ASN A 462 -12.54 16.04 -2.49
N ASP A 463 -13.75 16.51 -2.81
CA ASP A 463 -14.79 15.71 -3.46
C ASP A 463 -14.38 15.35 -4.90
N LEU A 464 -14.98 14.28 -5.45
CA LEU A 464 -15.01 14.11 -6.91
C LEU A 464 -16.11 14.99 -7.47
N ASP A 465 -15.76 15.95 -8.33
CA ASP A 465 -16.72 16.77 -9.08
C ASP A 465 -16.26 16.90 -10.53
N ALA A 466 -16.95 16.22 -11.44
CA ALA A 466 -16.56 16.12 -12.83
C ALA A 466 -17.73 16.31 -13.79
N ILE A 467 -17.45 16.94 -14.94
CA ILE A 467 -18.37 17.13 -16.05
C ILE A 467 -17.87 16.33 -17.25
N ILE A 468 -18.73 15.46 -17.77
CA ILE A 468 -18.50 14.61 -18.93
C ILE A 468 -19.23 15.21 -20.13
N ASP A 469 -18.53 15.48 -21.25
CA ASP A 469 -19.15 15.90 -22.54
C ASP A 469 -19.29 14.66 -23.45
N LEU A 470 -20.50 14.19 -23.66
CA LEU A 470 -20.81 13.06 -24.54
C LEU A 470 -20.60 13.36 -26.01
N GLY A 471 -20.35 14.65 -26.37
CA GLY A 471 -20.10 15.13 -27.74
C GLY A 471 -21.36 15.50 -28.49
N GLU A 472 -22.47 14.81 -28.23
CA GLU A 472 -23.80 15.06 -28.84
C GLU A 472 -24.91 14.85 -27.80
N VAL A 473 -26.07 15.40 -28.06
CA VAL A 473 -27.25 15.14 -27.24
C VAL A 473 -27.69 13.69 -27.46
N THR A 474 -27.79 12.94 -26.38
CA THR A 474 -28.19 11.54 -26.40
C THR A 474 -29.04 11.21 -25.19
N ALA A 475 -29.94 10.25 -25.32
CA ALA A 475 -30.74 9.77 -24.19
C ALA A 475 -29.86 8.97 -23.23
N ILE A 476 -29.92 9.29 -21.95
CA ILE A 476 -29.29 8.52 -20.85
C ILE A 476 -30.35 8.09 -19.84
N HIS A 477 -30.20 6.93 -19.26
CA HIS A 477 -31.13 6.42 -18.26
C HIS A 477 -30.42 5.84 -17.00
N ARG A 478 -29.08 5.77 -17.06
CA ARG A 478 -28.27 5.28 -15.96
C ARG A 478 -26.90 5.97 -15.93
N VAL A 479 -26.50 6.48 -14.77
CA VAL A 479 -25.16 7.01 -14.50
C VAL A 479 -24.73 6.50 -13.14
N MET A 480 -23.70 5.65 -13.07
CA MET A 480 -23.24 4.98 -11.86
C MET A 480 -21.72 4.95 -11.81
N ALA A 481 -21.16 5.00 -10.62
CA ALA A 481 -19.75 4.71 -10.37
C ALA A 481 -19.58 3.79 -9.17
N ASN A 482 -18.59 2.90 -9.23
CA ASN A 482 -18.28 2.00 -8.13
C ASN A 482 -17.31 2.66 -7.15
N PHE A 483 -17.58 2.52 -5.86
CA PHE A 483 -16.75 3.02 -4.78
C PHE A 483 -16.39 1.89 -3.83
N MET A 484 -15.21 2.01 -3.19
CA MET A 484 -14.79 1.08 -2.14
C MET A 484 -14.68 1.78 -0.79
N GLN A 485 -14.88 1.00 0.27
CA GLN A 485 -14.48 1.33 1.62
C GLN A 485 -13.59 0.23 2.17
N ILE A 486 -12.45 0.64 2.71
CA ILE A 486 -11.55 -0.19 3.52
C ILE A 486 -11.10 0.72 4.67
N ARG A 487 -11.64 0.52 5.86
CA ARG A 487 -11.51 1.51 6.95
C ARG A 487 -10.10 1.61 7.52
N THR A 488 -9.35 0.53 7.53
CA THR A 488 -8.01 0.51 8.13
C THR A 488 -7.06 1.53 7.48
N PRO A 489 -6.92 1.62 6.13
CA PRO A 489 -6.15 2.68 5.48
C PRO A 489 -6.95 3.97 5.29
N GLN A 490 -8.07 4.15 5.99
CA GLN A 490 -8.91 5.35 5.96
C GLN A 490 -9.53 5.66 4.57
N VAL A 491 -9.94 4.63 3.86
CA VAL A 491 -10.72 4.73 2.62
C VAL A 491 -12.21 4.59 2.95
N PHE A 492 -13.04 5.55 2.50
CA PHE A 492 -14.46 5.60 2.85
C PHE A 492 -15.34 5.76 1.60
N LEU A 493 -16.61 5.29 1.73
CA LEU A 493 -17.65 5.58 0.75
C LEU A 493 -17.98 7.09 0.73
N PRO A 494 -18.50 7.63 -0.41
CA PRO A 494 -19.06 8.98 -0.43
C PRO A 494 -20.27 9.04 0.51
N ALA A 495 -20.46 10.18 1.19
CA ALA A 495 -21.68 10.41 1.97
C ALA A 495 -22.91 10.52 1.05
N LYS A 496 -22.71 11.12 -0.13
CA LYS A 496 -23.76 11.35 -1.11
C LYS A 496 -23.15 11.43 -2.51
N VAL A 497 -23.87 10.93 -3.52
CA VAL A 497 -23.58 11.17 -4.93
C VAL A 497 -24.75 11.90 -5.56
N GLU A 498 -24.47 12.92 -6.37
CA GLU A 498 -25.44 13.65 -7.17
C GLU A 498 -25.10 13.54 -8.65
N VAL A 499 -26.12 13.29 -9.47
CA VAL A 499 -26.01 13.23 -10.93
C VAL A 499 -26.87 14.31 -11.56
N TRP A 500 -26.25 15.13 -12.41
CA TRP A 500 -26.89 16.23 -13.10
C TRP A 500 -26.73 16.07 -14.60
N ALA A 501 -27.71 16.56 -15.37
CA ALA A 501 -27.66 16.57 -16.82
C ALA A 501 -27.86 17.97 -17.41
N SER A 502 -27.27 18.21 -18.60
CA SER A 502 -27.45 19.43 -19.35
C SER A 502 -27.33 19.15 -20.85
N VAL A 503 -28.05 19.90 -21.67
CA VAL A 503 -27.91 19.88 -23.15
C VAL A 503 -26.95 20.97 -23.65
N ASP A 504 -26.77 22.05 -22.90
CA ASP A 504 -26.00 23.23 -23.28
C ASP A 504 -24.68 23.44 -22.50
N GLY A 505 -24.44 22.61 -21.46
CA GLY A 505 -23.28 22.72 -20.61
C GLY A 505 -23.27 23.88 -19.60
N LYS A 506 -24.38 24.63 -19.52
CA LYS A 506 -24.57 25.79 -18.64
C LYS A 506 -25.67 25.56 -17.61
N ASN A 507 -26.81 25.09 -18.09
CA ASN A 507 -27.99 24.86 -17.28
C ASN A 507 -28.08 23.37 -16.94
N PHE A 508 -27.76 23.03 -15.70
CA PHE A 508 -27.79 21.64 -15.21
C PHE A 508 -29.05 21.39 -14.39
N THR A 509 -29.70 20.26 -14.66
CA THR A 509 -30.85 19.76 -13.91
C THR A 509 -30.42 18.53 -13.11
N LEU A 510 -30.73 18.49 -11.82
CA LEU A 510 -30.50 17.32 -10.98
C LEU A 510 -31.40 16.17 -11.43
N LEU A 511 -30.80 15.05 -11.82
CA LEU A 511 -31.51 13.81 -12.16
C LEU A 511 -31.84 12.99 -10.92
N GLY A 512 -30.92 12.95 -9.96
CA GLY A 512 -31.12 12.26 -8.71
C GLY A 512 -29.88 12.27 -7.81
N SER A 513 -30.08 11.75 -6.61
CA SER A 513 -29.00 11.59 -5.62
C SER A 513 -29.12 10.24 -4.93
N ASP A 514 -27.96 9.72 -4.53
CA ASP A 514 -27.81 8.47 -3.80
C ASP A 514 -27.00 8.72 -2.51
N ILE A 515 -27.48 8.22 -1.38
CA ILE A 515 -26.92 8.52 -0.04
C ILE A 515 -26.40 7.22 0.56
N CYS A 516 -25.21 7.27 1.15
CA CYS A 516 -24.65 6.19 1.93
C CYS A 516 -25.46 6.00 3.24
N SER A 517 -25.93 4.81 3.49
CA SER A 517 -26.63 4.50 4.75
C SER A 517 -25.65 4.36 5.92
N GLU A 518 -26.13 4.53 7.15
CA GLU A 518 -25.32 4.33 8.36
C GLU A 518 -24.81 2.89 8.47
N GLU A 519 -25.61 1.90 8.03
CA GLU A 519 -25.22 0.50 7.99
C GLU A 519 -24.03 0.27 7.03
N GLU A 520 -24.07 0.84 5.83
CA GLU A 520 -23.00 0.74 4.84
C GLU A 520 -21.73 1.45 5.34
N ALA A 521 -21.87 2.66 5.87
CA ALA A 521 -20.76 3.42 6.44
C ALA A 521 -20.13 2.72 7.66
N GLY A 522 -20.86 1.84 8.34
CA GLY A 522 -20.41 1.03 9.48
C GLY A 522 -19.56 -0.17 9.12
N LYS A 523 -19.58 -0.65 7.86
CA LYS A 523 -18.82 -1.83 7.42
C LYS A 523 -17.33 -1.54 7.30
N ASP A 524 -16.48 -2.49 7.68
CA ASP A 524 -15.03 -2.34 7.56
C ASP A 524 -14.58 -2.41 6.10
N VAL A 525 -15.17 -3.32 5.32
CA VAL A 525 -14.92 -3.48 3.89
C VAL A 525 -16.26 -3.56 3.14
N ILE A 526 -16.42 -2.73 2.11
CA ILE A 526 -17.58 -2.77 1.22
C ILE A 526 -17.23 -2.15 -0.14
N PHE A 527 -17.81 -2.71 -1.22
CA PHE A 527 -17.81 -2.15 -2.57
C PHE A 527 -19.26 -1.86 -2.97
N ARG A 528 -19.53 -0.64 -3.45
CA ARG A 528 -20.91 -0.23 -3.79
C ARG A 528 -20.95 0.72 -4.98
N ASP A 529 -21.89 0.48 -5.89
CA ASP A 529 -22.23 1.42 -6.95
C ASP A 529 -23.12 2.55 -6.42
N PHE A 530 -22.76 3.80 -6.69
CA PHE A 530 -23.54 5.00 -6.40
C PHE A 530 -23.88 5.75 -7.68
N GLY A 531 -25.06 6.37 -7.74
CA GLY A 531 -25.43 7.24 -8.85
C GLY A 531 -26.92 7.39 -9.04
N TRP A 532 -27.37 7.34 -10.30
CA TRP A 532 -28.75 7.54 -10.70
C TRP A 532 -29.20 6.52 -11.75
N ILE A 533 -30.41 6.03 -11.58
CA ILE A 533 -31.16 5.23 -12.55
C ILE A 533 -32.55 5.85 -12.66
N GLY A 534 -33.02 6.15 -13.88
CA GLY A 534 -34.32 6.78 -14.08
C GLY A 534 -34.84 6.66 -15.51
N THR A 535 -35.86 7.45 -15.81
CA THR A 535 -36.41 7.53 -17.18
C THR A 535 -35.40 8.11 -18.16
N PRO A 536 -35.35 7.64 -19.41
CA PRO A 536 -34.48 8.22 -20.44
C PRO A 536 -34.58 9.75 -20.52
N THR A 537 -33.46 10.43 -20.37
CA THR A 537 -33.34 11.88 -20.35
C THR A 537 -32.31 12.32 -21.38
N GLU A 538 -32.63 13.33 -22.19
CA GLU A 538 -31.73 13.91 -23.17
C GLU A 538 -30.61 14.70 -22.48
N ALA A 539 -29.36 14.37 -22.77
CA ALA A 539 -28.19 15.04 -22.21
C ALA A 539 -27.03 15.04 -23.20
N ARG A 540 -26.28 16.13 -23.26
CA ARG A 540 -24.93 16.15 -23.82
C ARG A 540 -23.87 16.20 -22.71
N TYR A 541 -24.17 16.88 -21.62
CA TYR A 541 -23.25 17.02 -20.50
C TYR A 541 -23.82 16.31 -19.25
N VAL A 542 -22.99 15.51 -18.59
CA VAL A 542 -23.31 14.84 -17.34
C VAL A 542 -22.34 15.35 -16.28
N ARG A 543 -22.85 15.91 -15.18
CA ARG A 543 -22.03 16.21 -14.01
C ARG A 543 -22.24 15.12 -12.97
N PHE A 544 -21.13 14.55 -12.51
CA PHE A 544 -21.08 13.55 -11.45
C PHE A 544 -20.35 14.14 -10.25
N HIS A 545 -21.05 14.25 -9.11
CA HIS A 545 -20.51 14.85 -7.91
C HIS A 545 -20.63 13.86 -6.76
N ALA A 546 -19.49 13.33 -6.28
CA ALA A 546 -19.43 12.46 -5.11
C ALA A 546 -18.85 13.24 -3.94
N ILE A 547 -19.69 13.45 -2.93
CA ILE A 547 -19.45 14.30 -1.77
C ILE A 547 -18.89 13.43 -0.64
N GLN A 548 -17.74 13.81 -0.09
CA GLN A 548 -17.13 13.11 1.03
C GLN A 548 -17.86 13.42 2.34
N GLY A 549 -18.06 12.41 3.17
CA GLY A 549 -18.54 12.59 4.56
C GLY A 549 -17.41 12.88 5.54
N LYS A 550 -16.19 12.50 5.20
CA LYS A 550 -14.96 12.69 5.98
C LYS A 550 -13.88 13.18 5.03
N LYS A 551 -13.02 14.11 5.49
CA LYS A 551 -11.88 14.60 4.69
C LYS A 551 -10.75 13.57 4.64
N GLN A 552 -11.02 12.40 4.08
CA GLN A 552 -10.13 11.27 3.93
C GLN A 552 -10.22 10.72 2.51
N PHE A 553 -9.61 9.57 2.20
CA PHE A 553 -9.62 9.07 0.84
C PHE A 553 -10.99 8.52 0.41
N LEU A 554 -11.41 8.94 -0.79
CA LEU A 554 -12.51 8.41 -1.58
C LEU A 554 -11.92 7.78 -2.85
N PHE A 555 -12.24 6.52 -3.16
CA PHE A 555 -11.78 5.86 -4.37
C PHE A 555 -12.94 5.42 -5.26
N THR A 556 -12.81 5.68 -6.57
CA THR A 556 -13.74 5.21 -7.60
C THR A 556 -12.98 4.77 -8.85
N ASP A 557 -13.57 3.87 -9.64
CA ASP A 557 -12.91 3.28 -10.81
C ASP A 557 -13.42 3.83 -12.14
N GLU A 558 -14.72 3.80 -12.41
CA GLU A 558 -15.31 4.15 -13.70
C GLU A 558 -16.68 4.80 -13.54
N ILE A 559 -17.00 5.84 -14.31
CA ILE A 559 -18.33 6.44 -14.40
C ILE A 559 -19.06 5.86 -15.62
N VAL A 560 -19.93 4.91 -15.40
CA VAL A 560 -20.72 4.22 -16.43
C VAL A 560 -21.92 5.06 -16.81
N ILE A 561 -22.09 5.38 -18.11
CA ILE A 561 -23.21 6.15 -18.66
C ILE A 561 -23.94 5.31 -19.72
N GLN A 562 -25.20 4.98 -19.50
CA GLN A 562 -26.05 4.17 -20.38
C GLN A 562 -27.28 4.90 -20.87
#